data_461f1704355edb8d88f024555ea7f11d
#
_entry.id   461f1704355edb8d88f024555ea7f11d
#
_cell.length_a   1.000
_cell.length_b   1.000
_cell.length_c   1.000
_cell.angle_alpha   90.00
_cell.angle_beta   90.00
_cell.angle_gamma   90.00
#
_symmetry.space_group_name_H-M   'P 1'
#
loop_
_entity.id
_entity.type
_entity.pdbx_description
1 polymer ?
#
loop_
_entity_poly.entity_id
_entity_poly.type
_entity_poly.pdbx_seq_one_letter_code
_entity_poly.pdbx_strand_id
1 'polypeptide(L)'
;AIATYEYYFGEDVPKKDNILKRQFDSAVKIIEKLIETGVENGEFYCEDCRSAARNIMFLLEGLKISAHTIGVTPEMVDRELLFILNGLGVEE
;
A
#
# COMPACT_ATOMS: atom_id res chain seq x y z
N ALA A 1 -8.61 8.86 -17.34
CA ALA A 1 -8.46 8.83 -15.88
C ALA A 1 -9.78 9.05 -15.16
N ILE A 2 -10.54 10.11 -15.50
CA ILE A 2 -11.84 10.37 -14.85
C ILE A 2 -12.84 9.24 -15.14
N ALA A 3 -12.88 8.77 -16.37
CA ALA A 3 -13.80 7.68 -16.74
C ALA A 3 -13.46 6.38 -15.99
N THR A 4 -12.17 6.09 -15.82
CA THR A 4 -11.74 4.92 -15.05
C THR A 4 -12.14 5.07 -13.58
N TYR A 5 -11.92 6.25 -13.02
CA TYR A 5 -12.32 6.53 -11.64
C TYR A 5 -13.81 6.33 -11.45
N GLU A 6 -14.63 6.91 -12.33
CA GLU A 6 -16.11 6.79 -12.25
C GLU A 6 -16.58 5.34 -12.39
N TYR A 7 -15.92 4.57 -13.26
CA TYR A 7 -16.27 3.18 -13.46
C TYR A 7 -16.10 2.36 -12.18
N TYR A 8 -14.97 2.55 -11.47
CA TYR A 8 -14.65 1.74 -10.31
C TYR A 8 -15.11 2.35 -8.99
N PHE A 9 -15.24 3.67 -8.90
CA PHE A 9 -15.42 4.36 -7.63
C PHE A 9 -16.53 5.42 -7.67
N GLY A 10 -17.45 5.31 -8.62
CA GLY A 10 -18.47 6.35 -8.86
C GLY A 10 -19.53 6.51 -7.78
N GLU A 11 -19.47 5.75 -6.70
CA GLU A 11 -20.38 5.87 -5.58
C GLU A 11 -19.80 6.80 -4.50
N ASP A 12 -20.65 7.69 -3.98
CA ASP A 12 -20.25 8.57 -2.90
C ASP A 12 -19.99 7.77 -1.62
N VAL A 13 -18.83 8.01 -1.01
CA VAL A 13 -18.50 7.43 0.28
C VAL A 13 -19.12 8.29 1.38
N PRO A 14 -19.96 7.72 2.26
CA PRO A 14 -20.55 8.49 3.36
C PRO A 14 -19.49 9.08 4.27
N LYS A 15 -19.77 10.28 4.81
CA LYS A 15 -18.83 10.97 5.71
C LYS A 15 -18.51 10.18 6.98
N LYS A 16 -19.40 9.28 7.40
CA LYS A 16 -19.16 8.41 8.55
C LYS A 16 -17.96 7.47 8.33
N ASP A 17 -17.53 7.28 7.10
CA ASP A 17 -16.38 6.45 6.78
C ASP A 17 -15.05 7.20 6.99
N ASN A 18 -15.07 8.44 7.51
CA ASN A 18 -13.86 9.18 7.84
C ASN A 18 -13.00 8.47 8.89
N ILE A 19 -13.60 7.59 9.71
CA ILE A 19 -12.85 6.77 10.66
C ILE A 19 -11.91 5.83 9.91
N LEU A 20 -12.40 5.17 8.86
CA LEU A 20 -11.59 4.29 8.03
C LEU A 20 -10.49 5.06 7.32
N LYS A 21 -10.81 6.26 6.81
CA LYS A 21 -9.82 7.12 6.20
C LYS A 21 -8.70 7.50 7.18
N ARG A 22 -9.07 7.86 8.41
CA ARG A 22 -8.09 8.20 9.45
C ARG A 22 -7.21 7.01 9.82
N GLN A 23 -7.80 5.81 9.90
CA GLN A 23 -7.04 4.59 10.17
C GLN A 23 -6.06 4.30 9.04
N PHE A 24 -6.51 4.45 7.79
CA PHE A 24 -5.66 4.29 6.62
C PHE A 24 -4.49 5.29 6.65
N ASP A 25 -4.79 6.57 6.87
CA ASP A 25 -3.77 7.63 6.90
C ASP A 25 -2.77 7.40 8.05
N SER A 26 -3.23 6.91 9.19
CA SER A 26 -2.35 6.58 10.32
C SER A 26 -1.41 5.42 9.97
N ALA A 27 -1.94 4.40 9.31
CA ALA A 27 -1.13 3.26 8.87
C ALA A 27 -0.10 3.70 7.82
N VAL A 28 -0.49 4.59 6.91
CA VAL A 28 0.45 5.15 5.92
C VAL A 28 1.60 5.87 6.63
N LYS A 29 1.30 6.67 7.65
CA LYS A 29 2.34 7.38 8.41
C LYS A 29 3.31 6.42 9.10
N ILE A 30 2.81 5.33 9.65
CA ILE A 30 3.64 4.32 10.30
C ILE A 30 4.59 3.69 9.27
N ILE A 31 4.07 3.29 8.12
CA ILE A 31 4.87 2.68 7.06
C ILE A 31 5.87 3.68 6.49
N GLU A 32 5.44 4.92 6.29
CA GLU A 32 6.33 6.00 5.83
C GLU A 32 7.53 6.14 6.77
N LYS A 33 7.28 6.14 8.07
CA LYS A 33 8.33 6.25 9.08
C LYS A 33 9.30 5.07 9.03
N LEU A 34 8.77 3.87 8.85
CA LEU A 34 9.60 2.67 8.71
C LEU A 34 10.49 2.75 7.46
N ILE A 35 9.94 3.23 6.35
CA ILE A 35 10.72 3.39 5.11
C ILE A 35 11.80 4.46 5.30
N GLU A 36 11.45 5.60 5.90
CA GLU A 36 12.40 6.67 6.19
C GLU A 36 13.55 6.17 7.04
N THR A 37 13.25 5.38 8.06
CA THR A 37 14.29 4.78 8.92
C THR A 37 15.20 3.85 8.11
N GLY A 38 14.63 3.03 7.24
CA GLY A 38 15.41 2.16 6.36
C GLY A 38 16.30 2.95 5.40
N VAL A 39 15.80 4.08 4.88
CA VAL A 39 16.60 4.98 4.03
C VAL A 39 17.77 5.58 4.82
N GLU A 40 17.50 6.07 6.03
CA GLU A 40 18.54 6.63 6.89
C GLU A 40 19.62 5.61 7.22
N ASN A 41 19.24 4.35 7.39
CA ASN A 41 20.18 3.27 7.72
C ASN A 41 20.85 2.66 6.48
N GLY A 42 20.55 3.17 5.29
CA GLY A 42 21.14 2.66 4.06
C GLY A 42 20.56 1.34 3.58
N GLU A 43 19.43 0.90 4.15
CA GLU A 43 18.77 -0.35 3.78
C GLU A 43 17.83 -0.19 2.57
N PHE A 44 17.22 0.99 2.43
CA PHE A 44 16.28 1.31 1.37
C PHE A 44 16.75 2.51 0.57
N TYR A 45 16.30 2.56 -0.67
CA TYR A 45 16.43 3.75 -1.52
C TYR A 45 15.03 4.19 -1.93
N CYS A 46 14.60 5.35 -1.44
CA CYS A 46 13.27 5.87 -1.72
C CYS A 46 13.26 7.39 -1.60
N GLU A 47 12.87 8.07 -2.67
CA GLU A 47 12.80 9.54 -2.66
C GLU A 47 11.48 10.05 -2.08
N ASP A 48 10.38 9.34 -2.35
CA ASP A 48 9.05 9.72 -1.89
C ASP A 48 8.50 8.61 -0.99
N CYS A 49 8.90 8.66 0.28
CA CYS A 49 8.53 7.63 1.25
C CYS A 49 7.02 7.60 1.51
N ARG A 50 6.36 8.74 1.44
CA ARG A 50 4.91 8.78 1.65
C ARG A 50 4.16 8.07 0.54
N SER A 51 4.51 8.33 -0.72
CA SER A 51 3.88 7.67 -1.86
C SER A 51 4.15 6.18 -1.84
N ALA A 52 5.37 5.77 -1.49
CA ALA A 52 5.70 4.35 -1.35
C ALA A 52 4.85 3.70 -0.25
N ALA A 53 4.70 4.35 0.90
CA ALA A 53 3.88 3.85 2.01
C ALA A 53 2.41 3.70 1.59
N ARG A 54 1.90 4.70 0.88
CA ARG A 54 0.52 4.66 0.39
C ARG A 54 0.30 3.53 -0.59
N ASN A 55 1.25 3.31 -1.50
CA ASN A 55 1.20 2.20 -2.45
C ASN A 55 1.17 0.86 -1.72
N ILE A 56 2.00 0.69 -0.70
CA ILE A 56 2.02 -0.53 0.12
C ILE A 56 0.66 -0.75 0.77
N MET A 57 0.05 0.30 1.32
CA MET A 57 -1.26 0.17 1.95
C MET A 57 -2.35 -0.25 0.97
N PHE A 58 -2.37 0.34 -0.24
CA PHE A 58 -3.34 -0.07 -1.26
C PHE A 58 -3.12 -1.52 -1.68
N LEU A 59 -1.87 -1.95 -1.78
CA LEU A 59 -1.56 -3.33 -2.11
C LEU A 59 -2.05 -4.28 -1.03
N LEU A 60 -1.81 -3.96 0.24
CA LEU A 60 -2.26 -4.79 1.37
C LEU A 60 -3.78 -4.89 1.40
N GLU A 61 -4.49 -3.80 1.16
CA GLU A 61 -5.94 -3.83 1.08
C GLU A 61 -6.43 -4.67 -0.10
N GLY A 62 -5.78 -4.54 -1.25
CA GLY A 62 -6.09 -5.34 -2.42
C GLY A 62 -5.90 -6.83 -2.16
N LEU A 63 -4.80 -7.20 -1.51
CA LEU A 63 -4.54 -8.60 -1.14
C LEU A 63 -5.58 -9.11 -0.16
N LYS A 64 -6.00 -8.28 0.79
CA LYS A 64 -7.03 -8.65 1.76
C LYS A 64 -8.36 -8.96 1.07
N ILE A 65 -8.77 -8.08 0.16
CA ILE A 65 -10.01 -8.28 -0.61
C ILE A 65 -9.88 -9.52 -1.48
N SER A 66 -8.75 -9.69 -2.16
CA SER A 66 -8.51 -10.84 -3.04
C SER A 66 -8.52 -12.15 -2.25
N ALA A 67 -8.04 -12.14 -1.01
CA ALA A 67 -8.07 -13.32 -0.15
C ALA A 67 -9.51 -13.80 0.12
N HIS A 68 -10.47 -12.87 0.14
CA HIS A 68 -11.87 -13.20 0.38
C HIS A 68 -12.68 -13.47 -0.88
N THR A 69 -12.11 -13.22 -2.05
CA THR A 69 -12.83 -13.37 -3.33
C THR A 69 -12.23 -14.47 -4.19
N ILE A 70 -11.01 -14.28 -4.67
CA ILE A 70 -10.36 -15.22 -5.60
C ILE A 70 -9.38 -16.16 -4.92
N GLY A 71 -9.08 -15.91 -3.64
CA GLY A 71 -8.06 -16.66 -2.89
C GLY A 71 -6.66 -16.11 -3.13
N VAL A 72 -5.85 -16.14 -2.07
CA VAL A 72 -4.46 -15.69 -2.11
C VAL A 72 -3.60 -16.74 -1.42
N THR A 73 -2.54 -17.19 -2.08
CA THR A 73 -1.62 -18.17 -1.51
C THR A 73 -0.43 -17.47 -0.87
N PRO A 74 0.29 -18.17 0.06
CA PRO A 74 1.52 -17.60 0.63
C PRO A 74 2.54 -17.21 -0.43
N GLU A 75 2.65 -17.98 -1.52
CA GLU A 75 3.58 -17.68 -2.62
C GLU A 75 3.22 -16.38 -3.32
N MET A 76 1.94 -16.09 -3.48
CA MET A 76 1.48 -14.83 -4.08
C MET A 76 1.87 -13.65 -3.21
N VAL A 77 1.69 -13.78 -1.89
CA VAL A 77 2.07 -12.73 -0.94
C VAL A 77 3.58 -12.48 -0.99
N ASP A 78 4.37 -13.55 -0.95
CA ASP A 78 5.83 -13.45 -0.99
C ASP A 78 6.30 -12.75 -2.27
N ARG A 79 5.69 -13.07 -3.40
CA ARG A 79 6.02 -12.45 -4.68
C ARG A 79 5.74 -10.95 -4.67
N GLU A 80 4.62 -10.54 -4.11
CA GLU A 80 4.29 -9.12 -3.99
C GLU A 80 5.23 -8.38 -3.04
N LEU A 81 5.62 -9.03 -1.94
CA LEU A 81 6.59 -8.47 -1.00
C LEU A 81 7.95 -8.28 -1.68
N LEU A 82 8.40 -9.25 -2.47
CA LEU A 82 9.65 -9.12 -3.23
C LEU A 82 9.59 -7.94 -4.20
N PHE A 83 8.46 -7.77 -4.86
CA PHE A 83 8.27 -6.64 -5.78
C PHE A 83 8.38 -5.30 -5.05
N ILE A 84 7.78 -5.19 -3.86
CA ILE A 84 7.88 -3.99 -3.03
C ILE A 84 9.34 -3.73 -2.63
N LEU A 85 10.04 -4.76 -2.17
CA LEU A 85 11.43 -4.63 -1.74
C LEU A 85 12.34 -4.19 -2.90
N ASN A 86 12.12 -4.75 -4.08
CA ASN A 86 12.86 -4.32 -5.28
C ASN A 86 12.58 -2.85 -5.59
N GLY A 87 11.34 -2.40 -5.41
CA GLY A 87 10.96 -1.00 -5.61
C GLY A 87 11.63 -0.06 -4.61
N LEU A 88 12.03 -0.58 -3.44
CA LEU A 88 12.76 0.18 -2.42
C LEU A 88 14.28 0.01 -2.54
N GLY A 89 14.75 -0.60 -3.62
CA GLY A 89 16.18 -0.75 -3.87
C GLY A 89 16.86 -1.83 -3.04
N VAL A 90 16.10 -2.74 -2.44
CA VAL A 90 16.67 -3.87 -1.70
C VAL A 90 17.08 -4.95 -2.70
N GLU A 91 18.33 -5.35 -2.66
CA GLU A 91 18.83 -6.46 -3.47
C GLU A 91 18.68 -7.78 -2.70
N GLU A 92 18.28 -8.81 -3.42
CA GLU A 92 18.15 -10.15 -2.86
C GLU A 92 19.50 -10.83 -2.71
#